data_b12a6870c6636bfe7f2299459d8a3957
#
_entry.id   b12a6870c6636bfe7f2299459d8a3957
#
_cell.length_a   1.000
_cell.length_b   1.000
_cell.length_c   1.000
_cell.angle_alpha   90.00
_cell.angle_beta   90.00
_cell.angle_gamma   90.00
#
_symmetry.space_group_name_H-M   'P 1'
#
loop_
_entity.id
_entity.type
_entity.pdbx_description
1 polymer ?
#
loop_
_entity_poly.entity_id
_entity_poly.type
_entity_poly.pdbx_seq_one_letter_code
_entity_poly.pdbx_strand_id
1 'polypeptide(L)'
;MWKGIIRHYPEFYHFGNQDHVITMLEGNTPLIPAPRLAAKINPDIALFLKYEGLNPSCSFKDRGMTMAVSRAVEAGAKSIICASTGNTSASAAAYGARAGLKTFVVIPEGKIALGKLAQAMIHGATVIKILGNFDQALQVVREISENYPLTLVNSINPHRIEGQKSQAFEICDVLGEAPEYHALPVGNAGNISANWAGYKLYKDVGKIKSLPKMIGFQAEGAAPIVRGHVIENPETIATAIRIGNPASWKTAEVARDESGGLIDMISDDEIIEAYKMVASTAGVFCEPASAASIAGVIKKSKEGLFSRGDRIVCTLTGHGLKDPDNAIKVSAEPVTCEPDMKKVLNVLGF
;
A
#
# COMPACT_ATOMS: atom_id res chain seq x y z
N MET A 1 -6.71 24.45 1.61
CA MET A 1 -5.59 23.76 2.32
C MET A 1 -6.06 22.37 2.68
N TRP A 2 -5.23 21.34 2.46
CA TRP A 2 -5.54 19.95 2.83
C TRP A 2 -5.66 19.78 4.35
N LYS A 3 -6.63 18.97 4.81
CA LYS A 3 -6.97 18.83 6.24
C LYS A 3 -6.91 17.37 6.73
N GLY A 4 -6.33 16.45 5.93
CA GLY A 4 -6.44 15.01 6.11
C GLY A 4 -7.75 14.46 5.54
N ILE A 5 -7.79 13.17 5.26
CA ILE A 5 -8.90 12.57 4.48
C ILE A 5 -10.26 12.73 5.15
N ILE A 6 -10.36 12.56 6.48
CA ILE A 6 -11.64 12.61 7.20
C ILE A 6 -12.27 14.00 7.10
N ARG A 7 -11.46 15.06 7.32
CA ARG A 7 -11.95 16.45 7.28
C ARG A 7 -12.05 17.02 5.87
N HIS A 8 -11.42 16.37 4.89
CA HIS A 8 -11.48 16.79 3.48
C HIS A 8 -12.73 16.25 2.79
N TYR A 9 -13.18 15.06 3.17
CA TYR A 9 -14.37 14.39 2.63
C TYR A 9 -15.45 14.20 3.71
N PRO A 10 -15.98 15.31 4.31
CA PRO A 10 -16.93 15.23 5.43
C PRO A 10 -18.25 14.58 5.03
N GLU A 11 -18.62 14.62 3.74
CA GLU A 11 -19.80 13.96 3.21
C GLU A 11 -19.76 12.42 3.29
N PHE A 12 -18.57 11.84 3.41
CA PHE A 12 -18.38 10.38 3.52
C PHE A 12 -17.93 9.93 4.90
N TYR A 13 -17.36 10.84 5.72
CA TYR A 13 -16.74 10.52 6.98
C TYR A 13 -17.35 11.37 8.10
N HIS A 14 -18.46 10.88 8.69
CA HIS A 14 -19.15 11.59 9.74
C HIS A 14 -18.57 11.26 11.12
N PHE A 15 -18.23 12.30 11.89
CA PHE A 15 -17.83 12.23 13.30
C PHE A 15 -18.68 13.22 14.08
N GLY A 16 -19.27 12.75 15.21
CA GLY A 16 -20.10 13.59 16.08
C GLY A 16 -19.28 14.70 16.75
N ASN A 17 -18.04 14.42 17.11
CA ASN A 17 -17.08 15.39 17.63
C ASN A 17 -15.81 15.39 16.79
N GLN A 18 -15.45 16.56 16.24
CA GLN A 18 -14.26 16.74 15.41
C GLN A 18 -12.94 16.61 16.19
N ASP A 19 -12.96 16.71 17.53
CA ASP A 19 -11.79 16.49 18.39
C ASP A 19 -11.38 15.01 18.43
N HIS A 20 -12.28 14.09 18.07
CA HIS A 20 -11.98 12.67 17.93
C HIS A 20 -11.25 12.34 16.63
N VAL A 21 -11.18 13.27 15.68
CA VAL A 21 -10.49 13.07 14.41
C VAL A 21 -8.98 13.19 14.58
N ILE A 22 -8.31 12.06 14.58
CA ILE A 22 -6.85 11.96 14.65
C ILE A 22 -6.27 11.98 13.26
N THR A 23 -5.55 13.03 12.92
CA THR A 23 -4.92 13.19 11.60
C THR A 23 -3.49 13.68 11.71
N MET A 24 -2.66 13.26 10.77
CA MET A 24 -1.33 13.78 10.45
C MET A 24 -1.30 14.34 9.02
N LEU A 25 -2.47 14.74 8.49
CA LEU A 25 -2.68 15.26 7.15
C LEU A 25 -2.40 14.21 6.05
N GLU A 26 -2.69 12.95 6.35
CA GLU A 26 -2.62 11.84 5.39
C GLU A 26 -3.53 12.07 4.17
N GLY A 27 -3.21 11.43 3.08
CA GLY A 27 -3.86 11.65 1.78
C GLY A 27 -3.23 12.80 1.01
N ASN A 28 -3.95 13.29 -0.02
CA ASN A 28 -3.43 14.26 -1.00
C ASN A 28 -2.07 13.82 -1.59
N THR A 29 -1.90 12.53 -1.72
CA THR A 29 -0.69 11.97 -2.31
C THR A 29 -0.67 12.27 -3.80
N PRO A 30 0.51 12.55 -4.39
CA PRO A 30 0.56 12.94 -5.78
C PRO A 30 0.10 11.81 -6.71
N LEU A 31 -0.62 12.19 -7.76
CA LEU A 31 -0.89 11.38 -8.94
C LEU A 31 0.07 11.86 -10.03
N ILE A 32 1.20 11.17 -10.16
CA ILE A 32 2.35 11.59 -10.98
C ILE A 32 2.16 11.06 -12.41
N PRO A 33 2.03 11.91 -13.46
CA PRO A 33 2.11 11.46 -14.84
C PRO A 33 3.50 10.86 -15.14
N ALA A 34 3.55 9.70 -15.79
CA ALA A 34 4.77 8.98 -16.07
C ALA A 34 4.99 8.70 -17.58
N PRO A 35 5.08 9.74 -18.44
CA PRO A 35 5.11 9.56 -19.89
C PRO A 35 6.39 8.82 -20.38
N ARG A 36 7.53 9.03 -19.73
CA ARG A 36 8.77 8.30 -20.10
C ARG A 36 8.68 6.81 -19.72
N LEU A 37 8.00 6.48 -18.64
CA LEU A 37 7.74 5.09 -18.24
C LEU A 37 6.70 4.47 -19.18
N ALA A 38 5.61 5.18 -19.48
CA ALA A 38 4.62 4.74 -20.46
C ALA A 38 5.26 4.43 -21.83
N ALA A 39 6.09 5.34 -22.35
CA ALA A 39 6.76 5.13 -23.63
C ALA A 39 7.64 3.86 -23.70
N LYS A 40 8.19 3.43 -22.57
CA LYS A 40 8.95 2.17 -22.47
C LYS A 40 8.07 0.93 -22.38
N ILE A 41 6.88 1.05 -21.82
CA ILE A 41 5.94 -0.07 -21.60
C ILE A 41 5.02 -0.22 -22.81
N ASN A 42 4.31 0.85 -23.14
CA ASN A 42 3.39 0.96 -24.25
C ASN A 42 3.13 2.46 -24.55
N PRO A 43 3.59 2.98 -25.68
CA PRO A 43 3.45 4.40 -26.02
C PRO A 43 1.98 4.85 -26.26
N ASP A 44 1.06 3.91 -26.41
CA ASP A 44 -0.36 4.21 -26.67
C ASP A 44 -1.17 4.48 -25.39
N ILE A 45 -0.62 4.26 -24.19
CA ILE A 45 -1.32 4.46 -22.92
C ILE A 45 -0.87 5.74 -22.20
N ALA A 46 -1.75 6.27 -21.33
CA ALA A 46 -1.41 7.32 -20.38
C ALA A 46 -1.24 6.71 -18.98
N LEU A 47 -0.01 6.69 -18.47
CA LEU A 47 0.34 6.06 -17.21
C LEU A 47 0.49 7.09 -16.09
N PHE A 48 -0.14 6.82 -14.94
CA PHE A 48 -0.08 7.64 -13.74
C PHE A 48 0.34 6.80 -12.53
N LEU A 49 1.16 7.37 -11.66
CA LEU A 49 1.63 6.75 -10.42
C LEU A 49 0.95 7.43 -9.23
N LYS A 50 0.06 6.72 -8.53
CA LYS A 50 -0.50 7.17 -7.25
C LYS A 50 0.47 6.84 -6.14
N TYR A 51 1.29 7.83 -5.75
CA TYR A 51 2.43 7.59 -4.86
C TYR A 51 2.04 7.69 -3.39
N GLU A 52 1.53 6.61 -2.85
CA GLU A 52 1.12 6.46 -1.44
C GLU A 52 2.29 6.46 -0.44
N GLY A 53 3.51 6.32 -0.93
CA GLY A 53 4.73 6.43 -0.13
C GLY A 53 4.93 7.80 0.52
N LEU A 54 4.22 8.83 0.08
CA LEU A 54 4.27 10.18 0.64
C LEU A 54 3.25 10.45 1.75
N ASN A 55 2.51 9.44 2.19
CA ASN A 55 1.74 9.54 3.43
C ASN A 55 2.69 9.66 4.66
N PRO A 56 2.23 10.19 5.79
CA PRO A 56 3.07 10.48 6.99
C PRO A 56 3.94 9.33 7.49
N SER A 57 3.43 8.08 7.53
CA SER A 57 4.22 6.91 7.88
C SER A 57 4.80 6.17 6.68
N CYS A 58 4.85 6.83 5.52
CA CYS A 58 5.41 6.38 4.27
C CYS A 58 4.66 5.20 3.62
N SER A 59 3.35 5.07 3.81
CA SER A 59 2.51 4.09 3.09
C SER A 59 1.02 4.41 3.12
N PHE A 60 0.26 3.79 2.19
CA PHE A 60 -1.21 3.90 2.13
C PHE A 60 -1.94 3.46 3.41
N LYS A 61 -1.25 2.77 4.32
CA LYS A 61 -1.83 2.31 5.58
C LYS A 61 -2.39 3.45 6.42
N ASP A 62 -1.86 4.64 6.28
CA ASP A 62 -2.28 5.84 7.00
C ASP A 62 -3.73 6.22 6.74
N ARG A 63 -4.22 6.04 5.51
CA ARG A 63 -5.61 6.30 5.15
C ARG A 63 -6.59 5.48 5.99
N GLY A 64 -6.31 4.20 6.14
CA GLY A 64 -7.14 3.34 7.00
C GLY A 64 -6.86 3.57 8.49
N MET A 65 -5.64 3.93 8.85
CA MET A 65 -5.26 4.06 10.25
C MET A 65 -5.83 5.33 10.90
N THR A 66 -5.85 6.46 10.19
CA THR A 66 -6.52 7.68 10.67
C THR A 66 -7.97 7.39 11.03
N MET A 67 -8.70 6.65 10.18
CA MET A 67 -10.10 6.28 10.43
C MET A 67 -10.24 5.32 11.62
N ALA A 68 -9.44 4.24 11.66
CA ALA A 68 -9.51 3.25 12.72
C ALA A 68 -9.17 3.84 14.10
N VAL A 69 -8.13 4.70 14.16
CA VAL A 69 -7.72 5.33 15.42
C VAL A 69 -8.71 6.41 15.84
N SER A 70 -9.23 7.22 14.91
CA SER A 70 -10.28 8.20 15.23
C SER A 70 -11.53 7.54 15.78
N ARG A 71 -11.98 6.41 15.20
CA ARG A 71 -13.11 5.63 15.75
C ARG A 71 -12.80 5.02 17.10
N ALA A 72 -11.57 4.57 17.33
CA ALA A 72 -11.14 4.09 18.64
C ALA A 72 -11.22 5.21 19.70
N VAL A 73 -10.74 6.41 19.38
CA VAL A 73 -10.83 7.58 20.26
C VAL A 73 -12.28 7.97 20.53
N GLU A 74 -13.14 8.02 19.51
CA GLU A 74 -14.58 8.29 19.63
C GLU A 74 -15.27 7.28 20.55
N ALA A 75 -14.85 6.00 20.51
CA ALA A 75 -15.32 4.95 21.39
C ALA A 75 -14.69 4.98 22.81
N GLY A 76 -13.83 5.95 23.11
CA GLY A 76 -13.19 6.10 24.42
C GLY A 76 -12.02 5.15 24.68
N ALA A 77 -11.47 4.51 23.66
CA ALA A 77 -10.33 3.61 23.79
C ALA A 77 -9.11 4.30 24.43
N LYS A 78 -8.37 3.55 25.24
CA LYS A 78 -7.10 3.99 25.86
C LYS A 78 -5.88 3.30 25.22
N SER A 79 -6.15 2.25 24.46
CA SER A 79 -5.09 1.41 23.87
C SER A 79 -5.54 0.83 22.53
N ILE A 80 -4.59 0.67 21.64
CA ILE A 80 -4.75 -0.05 20.37
C ILE A 80 -3.73 -1.19 20.25
N ILE A 81 -4.10 -2.23 19.52
CA ILE A 81 -3.25 -3.41 19.30
C ILE A 81 -3.30 -3.83 17.83
N CYS A 82 -2.17 -4.32 17.32
CA CYS A 82 -2.12 -4.98 16.02
C CYS A 82 -1.06 -6.08 15.95
N ALA A 83 -1.31 -7.09 15.10
CA ALA A 83 -0.31 -8.06 14.67
C ALA A 83 0.26 -7.62 13.31
N SER A 84 1.51 -7.16 13.25
CA SER A 84 2.15 -6.78 11.99
C SER A 84 3.64 -6.53 12.13
N THR A 85 4.44 -7.04 11.20
CA THR A 85 5.88 -6.75 11.08
C THR A 85 6.19 -5.65 10.05
N GLY A 86 5.17 -4.96 9.50
CA GLY A 86 5.34 -4.11 8.33
C GLY A 86 4.67 -2.73 8.43
N ASN A 87 4.17 -2.24 7.29
CA ASN A 87 3.58 -0.90 7.18
C ASN A 87 2.39 -0.66 8.12
N THR A 88 1.65 -1.71 8.51
CA THR A 88 0.53 -1.57 9.45
C THR A 88 1.00 -1.22 10.86
N SER A 89 2.06 -1.88 11.37
CA SER A 89 2.60 -1.58 12.70
C SER A 89 3.21 -0.18 12.76
N ALA A 90 3.93 0.24 11.71
CA ALA A 90 4.48 1.59 11.63
C ALA A 90 3.38 2.66 11.67
N SER A 91 2.32 2.48 10.87
CA SER A 91 1.17 3.39 10.87
C SER A 91 0.40 3.38 12.19
N ALA A 92 0.14 2.18 12.78
CA ALA A 92 -0.53 2.07 14.07
C ALA A 92 0.22 2.80 15.19
N ALA A 93 1.54 2.64 15.24
CA ALA A 93 2.38 3.31 16.23
C ALA A 93 2.36 4.84 16.05
N ALA A 94 2.45 5.33 14.82
CA ALA A 94 2.44 6.75 14.52
C ALA A 94 1.10 7.41 14.91
N TYR A 95 -0.02 6.83 14.49
CA TYR A 95 -1.36 7.36 14.81
C TYR A 95 -1.76 7.14 16.27
N GLY A 96 -1.32 6.04 16.89
CA GLY A 96 -1.48 5.81 18.32
C GLY A 96 -0.76 6.86 19.17
N ALA A 97 0.50 7.15 18.84
CA ALA A 97 1.27 8.23 19.46
C ALA A 97 0.59 9.59 19.27
N ARG A 98 0.13 9.89 18.04
CA ARG A 98 -0.60 11.14 17.73
C ARG A 98 -1.88 11.29 18.55
N ALA A 99 -2.56 10.18 18.85
CA ALA A 99 -3.79 10.15 19.64
C ALA A 99 -3.56 10.06 21.15
N GLY A 100 -2.31 9.92 21.61
CA GLY A 100 -2.01 9.69 23.03
C GLY A 100 -2.46 8.31 23.54
N LEU A 101 -2.63 7.32 22.65
CA LEU A 101 -3.03 5.96 22.98
C LEU A 101 -1.82 5.06 23.24
N LYS A 102 -1.92 4.15 24.19
CA LYS A 102 -0.94 3.06 24.31
C LYS A 102 -1.06 2.15 23.09
N THR A 103 0.06 1.91 22.42
CA THR A 103 0.09 1.10 21.20
C THR A 103 0.89 -0.17 21.42
N PHE A 104 0.25 -1.31 21.14
CA PHE A 104 0.88 -2.62 21.22
C PHE A 104 1.00 -3.24 19.84
N VAL A 105 2.19 -3.75 19.53
CA VAL A 105 2.49 -4.44 18.27
C VAL A 105 2.96 -5.84 18.58
N VAL A 106 2.19 -6.85 18.16
CA VAL A 106 2.56 -8.27 18.33
C VAL A 106 3.16 -8.77 17.01
N ILE A 107 4.30 -9.43 17.10
CA ILE A 107 5.04 -9.95 15.95
C ILE A 107 5.46 -11.40 16.22
N PRO A 108 5.51 -12.26 15.20
CA PRO A 108 6.13 -13.58 15.35
C PRO A 108 7.64 -13.45 15.52
N GLU A 109 8.26 -14.42 16.17
CA GLU A 109 9.71 -14.58 16.16
C GLU A 109 10.20 -14.93 14.75
N GLY A 110 11.35 -14.39 14.34
CA GLY A 110 11.98 -14.71 13.05
C GLY A 110 12.44 -13.48 12.26
N LYS A 111 12.53 -13.63 10.95
CA LYS A 111 13.04 -12.59 10.04
C LYS A 111 12.10 -11.38 9.98
N ILE A 112 12.50 -10.28 10.61
CA ILE A 112 11.75 -9.02 10.65
C ILE A 112 12.55 -7.98 9.90
N ALA A 113 11.90 -7.23 9.02
CA ALA A 113 12.50 -6.03 8.41
C ALA A 113 12.73 -4.98 9.50
N LEU A 114 13.96 -4.87 10.00
CA LEU A 114 14.33 -4.01 11.13
C LEU A 114 13.91 -2.55 10.91
N GLY A 115 14.00 -2.03 9.68
CA GLY A 115 13.59 -0.65 9.37
C GLY A 115 12.09 -0.38 9.59
N LYS A 116 11.21 -1.37 9.32
CA LYS A 116 9.77 -1.25 9.57
C LYS A 116 9.44 -1.32 11.06
N LEU A 117 10.16 -2.16 11.80
CA LEU A 117 10.01 -2.29 13.25
C LEU A 117 10.58 -1.08 13.99
N ALA A 118 11.73 -0.56 13.55
CA ALA A 118 12.35 0.63 14.12
C ALA A 118 11.37 1.82 14.12
N GLN A 119 10.59 1.99 13.06
CA GLN A 119 9.57 3.03 12.99
C GLN A 119 8.48 2.86 14.06
N ALA A 120 8.01 1.63 14.31
CA ALA A 120 7.04 1.38 15.38
C ALA A 120 7.64 1.67 16.77
N MET A 121 8.88 1.27 17.00
CA MET A 121 9.58 1.47 18.28
C MET A 121 9.85 2.95 18.57
N ILE A 122 10.33 3.73 17.59
CA ILE A 122 10.63 5.16 17.80
C ILE A 122 9.36 5.98 18.09
N HIS A 123 8.19 5.53 17.64
CA HIS A 123 6.89 6.13 18.01
C HIS A 123 6.40 5.68 19.39
N GLY A 124 7.18 4.91 20.14
CA GLY A 124 6.86 4.50 21.51
C GLY A 124 5.90 3.31 21.63
N ALA A 125 5.68 2.54 20.56
CA ALA A 125 4.89 1.33 20.64
C ALA A 125 5.63 0.24 21.43
N THR A 126 4.89 -0.48 22.28
CA THR A 126 5.39 -1.69 22.92
C THR A 126 5.33 -2.85 21.94
N VAL A 127 6.49 -3.36 21.56
CA VAL A 127 6.61 -4.49 20.63
C VAL A 127 6.78 -5.79 21.40
N ILE A 128 5.90 -6.75 21.14
CA ILE A 128 5.88 -8.07 21.79
C ILE A 128 6.19 -9.12 20.73
N LYS A 129 7.26 -9.88 20.92
CA LYS A 129 7.60 -11.05 20.11
C LYS A 129 6.96 -12.29 20.71
N ILE A 130 6.23 -13.05 19.90
CA ILE A 130 5.69 -14.34 20.30
C ILE A 130 6.47 -15.49 19.65
N LEU A 131 6.58 -16.61 20.36
CA LEU A 131 7.12 -17.85 19.82
C LEU A 131 6.04 -18.53 18.95
N GLY A 132 5.98 -18.17 17.66
CA GLY A 132 4.96 -18.66 16.75
C GLY A 132 5.01 -17.97 15.40
N ASN A 133 3.99 -18.24 14.55
CA ASN A 133 3.85 -17.66 13.23
C ASN A 133 2.90 -16.43 13.23
N PHE A 134 2.73 -15.83 12.05
CA PHE A 134 1.89 -14.64 11.88
C PHE A 134 0.40 -14.90 12.18
N ASP A 135 -0.11 -16.06 11.81
CA ASP A 135 -1.54 -16.39 12.04
C ASP A 135 -1.84 -16.56 13.52
N GLN A 136 -0.89 -17.16 14.26
CA GLN A 136 -0.96 -17.25 15.73
C GLN A 136 -0.90 -15.87 16.38
N ALA A 137 -0.01 -14.97 15.90
CA ALA A 137 0.02 -13.59 16.37
C ALA A 137 -1.31 -12.88 16.14
N LEU A 138 -1.91 -13.05 14.97
CA LEU A 138 -3.19 -12.44 14.61
C LEU A 138 -4.34 -13.02 15.46
N GLN A 139 -4.34 -14.32 15.71
CA GLN A 139 -5.32 -14.97 16.58
C GLN A 139 -5.25 -14.42 18.01
N VAL A 140 -4.05 -14.35 18.60
CA VAL A 140 -3.84 -13.81 19.94
C VAL A 140 -4.34 -12.37 20.06
N VAL A 141 -4.04 -11.48 19.11
CA VAL A 141 -4.51 -10.09 19.19
C VAL A 141 -6.02 -9.96 19.01
N ARG A 142 -6.66 -10.88 18.28
CA ARG A 142 -8.14 -10.98 18.19
C ARG A 142 -8.74 -11.35 19.52
N GLU A 143 -8.29 -12.43 20.14
CA GLU A 143 -8.75 -12.91 21.44
C GLU A 143 -8.56 -11.84 22.53
N ILE A 144 -7.43 -11.13 22.51
CA ILE A 144 -7.18 -10.00 23.41
C ILE A 144 -8.20 -8.88 23.18
N SER A 145 -8.48 -8.50 21.92
CA SER A 145 -9.40 -7.40 21.63
C SER A 145 -10.87 -7.73 21.93
N GLU A 146 -11.23 -9.01 21.97
CA GLU A 146 -12.58 -9.48 22.33
C GLU A 146 -12.79 -9.51 23.84
N ASN A 147 -11.75 -9.75 24.64
CA ASN A 147 -11.85 -9.97 26.08
C ASN A 147 -11.31 -8.82 26.94
N TYR A 148 -10.57 -7.88 26.35
CA TYR A 148 -9.92 -6.77 27.06
C TYR A 148 -10.14 -5.44 26.32
N PRO A 149 -10.06 -4.28 27.02
CA PRO A 149 -10.32 -2.96 26.43
C PRO A 149 -9.17 -2.47 25.51
N LEU A 150 -8.83 -3.26 24.51
CA LEU A 150 -7.85 -2.93 23.48
C LEU A 150 -8.53 -2.97 22.10
N THR A 151 -8.42 -1.87 21.36
CA THR A 151 -9.01 -1.82 20.00
C THR A 151 -8.05 -2.42 18.98
N LEU A 152 -8.51 -3.44 18.28
CA LEU A 152 -7.77 -4.07 17.18
C LEU A 152 -7.77 -3.17 15.94
N VAL A 153 -6.56 -2.86 15.41
CA VAL A 153 -6.39 -2.00 14.23
C VAL A 153 -5.74 -2.71 13.04
N ASN A 154 -5.85 -4.04 12.97
CA ASN A 154 -5.45 -4.85 11.81
C ASN A 154 -6.36 -4.59 10.59
N SER A 155 -5.99 -5.17 9.44
CA SER A 155 -6.74 -5.04 8.17
C SER A 155 -8.18 -5.57 8.22
N ILE A 156 -8.50 -6.41 9.21
CA ILE A 156 -9.87 -6.90 9.47
C ILE A 156 -10.78 -5.85 10.13
N ASN A 157 -10.22 -4.77 10.65
CA ASN A 157 -11.03 -3.68 11.19
C ASN A 157 -11.74 -2.95 10.03
N PRO A 158 -13.08 -2.86 10.00
CA PRO A 158 -13.83 -2.30 8.87
C PRO A 158 -13.51 -0.83 8.61
N HIS A 159 -13.17 -0.07 9.64
CA HIS A 159 -12.79 1.33 9.51
C HIS A 159 -11.50 1.52 8.69
N ARG A 160 -10.66 0.48 8.58
CA ARG A 160 -9.48 0.50 7.71
C ARG A 160 -9.86 0.58 6.23
N ILE A 161 -10.86 -0.19 5.82
CA ILE A 161 -11.40 -0.15 4.46
C ILE A 161 -12.04 1.21 4.18
N GLU A 162 -12.83 1.72 5.13
CA GLU A 162 -13.47 3.04 4.99
C GLU A 162 -12.46 4.15 4.68
N GLY A 163 -11.39 4.28 5.46
CA GLY A 163 -10.38 5.30 5.22
C GLY A 163 -9.64 5.13 3.88
N GLN A 164 -9.39 3.89 3.46
CA GLN A 164 -8.68 3.60 2.20
C GLN A 164 -9.50 3.92 0.94
N LYS A 165 -10.83 4.00 1.00
CA LYS A 165 -11.69 4.47 -0.12
C LYS A 165 -11.24 5.83 -0.66
N SER A 166 -10.71 6.70 0.20
CA SER A 166 -10.26 8.04 -0.14
C SER A 166 -9.19 8.09 -1.23
N GLN A 167 -8.45 7.01 -1.46
CA GLN A 167 -7.48 6.94 -2.56
C GLN A 167 -8.18 7.02 -3.92
N ALA A 168 -9.31 6.31 -4.10
CA ALA A 168 -10.12 6.38 -5.31
C ALA A 168 -10.72 7.78 -5.50
N PHE A 169 -11.16 8.41 -4.40
CA PHE A 169 -11.70 9.78 -4.44
C PHE A 169 -10.66 10.75 -5.01
N GLU A 170 -9.45 10.77 -4.44
CA GLU A 170 -8.37 11.64 -4.89
C GLU A 170 -7.96 11.39 -6.34
N ILE A 171 -7.96 10.14 -6.80
CA ILE A 171 -7.67 9.81 -8.21
C ILE A 171 -8.72 10.45 -9.11
N CYS A 172 -10.01 10.29 -8.79
CA CYS A 172 -11.10 10.88 -9.55
C CYS A 172 -11.10 12.41 -9.51
N ASP A 173 -10.83 13.01 -8.35
CA ASP A 173 -10.77 14.47 -8.20
C ASP A 173 -9.66 15.09 -9.09
N VAL A 174 -8.52 14.40 -9.24
CA VAL A 174 -7.42 14.88 -10.09
C VAL A 174 -7.69 14.63 -11.57
N LEU A 175 -8.25 13.47 -11.94
CA LEU A 175 -8.50 13.12 -13.34
C LEU A 175 -9.82 13.66 -13.90
N GLY A 176 -10.72 14.15 -13.04
CA GLY A 176 -12.09 14.57 -13.38
C GLY A 176 -13.04 13.41 -13.68
N GLU A 177 -12.57 12.17 -13.70
CA GLU A 177 -13.32 10.94 -13.97
C GLU A 177 -12.49 9.74 -13.48
N ALA A 178 -13.08 8.54 -13.39
CA ALA A 178 -12.31 7.32 -13.15
C ALA A 178 -11.34 7.02 -14.30
N PRO A 179 -10.15 6.41 -14.03
CA PRO A 179 -9.30 5.89 -15.10
C PRO A 179 -9.95 4.66 -15.77
N GLU A 180 -9.45 4.25 -16.92
CA GLU A 180 -9.90 3.01 -17.58
C GLU A 180 -9.44 1.78 -16.80
N TYR A 181 -8.24 1.84 -16.19
CA TYR A 181 -7.68 0.76 -15.36
C TYR A 181 -7.04 1.31 -14.10
N HIS A 182 -7.24 0.59 -12.97
CA HIS A 182 -6.49 0.83 -11.75
C HIS A 182 -5.70 -0.42 -11.35
N ALA A 183 -4.38 -0.34 -11.42
CA ALA A 183 -3.43 -1.41 -11.14
C ALA A 183 -2.94 -1.31 -9.68
N LEU A 184 -3.04 -2.42 -8.93
CA LEU A 184 -2.66 -2.45 -7.51
C LEU A 184 -1.88 -3.72 -7.17
N PRO A 185 -0.89 -3.63 -6.26
CA PRO A 185 -0.35 -4.81 -5.59
C PRO A 185 -1.40 -5.45 -4.70
N VAL A 186 -1.45 -6.79 -4.67
CA VAL A 186 -2.43 -7.54 -3.88
C VAL A 186 -1.70 -8.47 -2.91
N GLY A 187 -1.68 -8.10 -1.63
CA GLY A 187 -1.27 -8.96 -0.52
C GLY A 187 -2.49 -9.38 0.29
N ASN A 188 -2.81 -8.62 1.35
CA ASN A 188 -4.00 -8.86 2.18
C ASN A 188 -5.32 -8.45 1.51
N ALA A 189 -5.26 -7.96 0.28
CA ALA A 189 -6.35 -7.63 -0.63
C ALA A 189 -7.29 -6.46 -0.20
N GLY A 190 -7.08 -5.86 0.97
CA GLY A 190 -7.91 -4.76 1.46
C GLY A 190 -7.83 -3.49 0.61
N ASN A 191 -6.68 -3.21 -0.02
CA ASN A 191 -6.52 -1.99 -0.82
C ASN A 191 -7.34 -2.01 -2.11
N ILE A 192 -7.32 -3.11 -2.87
CA ILE A 192 -8.14 -3.25 -4.08
C ILE A 192 -9.62 -3.21 -3.75
N SER A 193 -10.05 -3.89 -2.67
CA SER A 193 -11.43 -3.88 -2.17
C SER A 193 -11.90 -2.48 -1.78
N ALA A 194 -11.05 -1.72 -1.08
CA ALA A 194 -11.36 -0.36 -0.65
C ALA A 194 -11.46 0.62 -1.82
N ASN A 195 -10.52 0.55 -2.77
CA ASN A 195 -10.56 1.40 -3.96
C ASN A 195 -11.80 1.12 -4.80
N TRP A 196 -12.16 -0.15 -5.00
CA TRP A 196 -13.40 -0.51 -5.70
C TRP A 196 -14.63 0.07 -5.02
N ALA A 197 -14.74 -0.10 -3.70
CA ALA A 197 -15.84 0.50 -2.93
C ALA A 197 -15.83 2.04 -3.01
N GLY A 198 -14.67 2.68 -3.07
CA GLY A 198 -14.53 4.11 -3.26
C GLY A 198 -15.04 4.58 -4.63
N TYR A 199 -14.65 3.92 -5.70
CA TYR A 199 -15.15 4.23 -7.05
C TYR A 199 -16.68 4.04 -7.16
N LYS A 200 -17.21 2.96 -6.60
CA LYS A 200 -18.67 2.75 -6.58
C LYS A 200 -19.38 3.90 -5.86
N LEU A 201 -18.88 4.28 -4.68
CA LEU A 201 -19.45 5.38 -3.90
C LEU A 201 -19.42 6.71 -4.68
N TYR A 202 -18.32 7.04 -5.37
CA TYR A 202 -18.22 8.25 -6.18
C TYR A 202 -19.18 8.24 -7.36
N LYS A 203 -19.41 7.08 -7.98
CA LYS A 203 -20.41 6.92 -9.04
C LYS A 203 -21.83 7.08 -8.48
N ASP A 204 -22.15 6.46 -7.36
CA ASP A 204 -23.48 6.49 -6.74
C ASP A 204 -23.90 7.92 -6.35
N VAL A 205 -22.94 8.74 -5.92
CA VAL A 205 -23.20 10.16 -5.61
C VAL A 205 -23.04 11.08 -6.83
N GLY A 206 -22.83 10.54 -8.03
CA GLY A 206 -22.80 11.28 -9.28
C GLY A 206 -21.51 12.10 -9.53
N LYS A 207 -20.44 11.85 -8.79
CA LYS A 207 -19.14 12.54 -9.00
C LYS A 207 -18.37 12.02 -10.22
N ILE A 208 -18.60 10.78 -10.63
CA ILE A 208 -18.06 10.15 -11.83
C ILE A 208 -19.14 9.39 -12.59
N LYS A 209 -18.95 9.15 -13.89
CA LYS A 209 -19.91 8.46 -14.77
C LYS A 209 -19.53 7.01 -15.03
N SER A 210 -18.24 6.71 -15.09
CA SER A 210 -17.68 5.38 -15.35
C SER A 210 -17.02 4.78 -14.12
N LEU A 211 -16.73 3.48 -14.20
CA LEU A 211 -15.95 2.74 -13.20
C LEU A 211 -14.71 2.16 -13.87
N PRO A 212 -13.56 2.09 -13.17
CA PRO A 212 -12.37 1.49 -13.74
C PRO A 212 -12.45 -0.04 -13.73
N LYS A 213 -11.70 -0.70 -14.59
CA LYS A 213 -11.35 -2.11 -14.41
C LYS A 213 -10.26 -2.21 -13.35
N MET A 214 -10.53 -2.96 -12.27
CA MET A 214 -9.56 -3.19 -11.21
C MET A 214 -8.62 -4.32 -11.60
N ILE A 215 -7.32 -4.05 -11.72
CA ILE A 215 -6.33 -5.06 -12.06
C ILE A 215 -5.34 -5.23 -10.90
N GLY A 216 -5.42 -6.38 -10.24
CA GLY A 216 -4.62 -6.74 -9.08
C GLY A 216 -3.46 -7.66 -9.42
N PHE A 217 -2.32 -7.49 -8.73
CA PHE A 217 -1.14 -8.33 -8.96
C PHE A 217 -0.57 -8.87 -7.67
N GLN A 218 -0.50 -10.21 -7.57
CA GLN A 218 0.15 -10.94 -6.49
C GLN A 218 1.57 -11.34 -6.90
N ALA A 219 2.48 -11.46 -5.95
CA ALA A 219 3.77 -12.08 -6.22
C ALA A 219 3.59 -13.60 -6.42
N GLU A 220 4.26 -14.21 -7.38
CA GLU A 220 4.07 -15.62 -7.75
C GLU A 220 4.21 -16.59 -6.58
N GLY A 221 5.20 -16.37 -5.71
CA GLY A 221 5.40 -17.18 -4.49
C GLY A 221 4.41 -16.86 -3.36
N ALA A 222 3.48 -15.90 -3.55
CA ALA A 222 2.45 -15.48 -2.61
C ALA A 222 1.16 -15.10 -3.35
N ALA A 223 0.65 -15.98 -4.20
CA ALA A 223 -0.48 -15.75 -5.10
C ALA A 223 -1.71 -16.63 -4.78
N PRO A 224 -2.24 -16.64 -3.53
CA PRO A 224 -3.32 -17.51 -3.13
C PRO A 224 -4.61 -17.27 -3.91
N ILE A 225 -4.98 -16.02 -4.23
CA ILE A 225 -6.21 -15.71 -4.98
C ILE A 225 -6.13 -16.25 -6.41
N VAL A 226 -4.99 -16.11 -7.07
CA VAL A 226 -4.79 -16.64 -8.44
C VAL A 226 -4.79 -18.17 -8.44
N ARG A 227 -4.18 -18.79 -7.43
CA ARG A 227 -4.08 -20.26 -7.32
C ARG A 227 -5.34 -20.91 -6.75
N GLY A 228 -6.25 -20.14 -6.14
CA GLY A 228 -7.50 -20.62 -5.56
C GLY A 228 -7.36 -21.35 -4.21
N HIS A 229 -6.18 -21.31 -3.57
CA HIS A 229 -5.93 -21.94 -2.27
C HIS A 229 -4.90 -21.16 -1.43
N VAL A 230 -4.92 -21.36 -0.13
CA VAL A 230 -3.98 -20.77 0.82
C VAL A 230 -2.56 -21.26 0.53
N ILE A 231 -1.59 -20.35 0.59
CA ILE A 231 -0.15 -20.64 0.51
C ILE A 231 0.42 -20.63 1.93
N GLU A 232 0.79 -21.78 2.46
CA GLU A 232 1.25 -21.91 3.85
C GLU A 232 2.59 -21.21 4.09
N ASN A 233 3.51 -21.28 3.13
CA ASN A 233 4.83 -20.69 3.20
C ASN A 233 5.03 -19.72 2.03
N PRO A 234 4.42 -18.51 2.07
CA PRO A 234 4.57 -17.55 1.01
C PRO A 234 5.98 -16.95 1.01
N GLU A 235 6.63 -16.92 -0.16
CA GLU A 235 7.96 -16.34 -0.34
C GLU A 235 7.97 -15.37 -1.51
N THR A 236 8.52 -14.18 -1.28
CA THR A 236 8.77 -13.13 -2.27
C THR A 236 9.65 -12.03 -1.70
N ILE A 237 10.40 -11.35 -2.56
CA ILE A 237 11.14 -10.12 -2.20
C ILE A 237 10.17 -8.97 -1.86
N ALA A 238 8.97 -8.99 -2.39
CA ALA A 238 7.92 -8.00 -2.16
C ALA A 238 7.26 -8.20 -0.78
N THR A 239 8.01 -7.98 0.29
CA THR A 239 7.65 -8.32 1.68
C THR A 239 6.27 -7.82 2.11
N ALA A 240 5.80 -6.67 1.61
CA ALA A 240 4.51 -6.09 1.99
C ALA A 240 3.29 -6.82 1.36
N ILE A 241 3.51 -7.65 0.34
CA ILE A 241 2.49 -8.53 -0.26
C ILE A 241 2.80 -10.02 -0.07
N ARG A 242 3.75 -10.39 0.79
CA ARG A 242 4.06 -11.77 1.17
C ARG A 242 2.99 -12.33 2.10
N ILE A 243 1.81 -12.58 1.56
CA ILE A 243 0.63 -13.02 2.30
C ILE A 243 0.06 -14.28 1.65
N GLY A 244 0.02 -15.36 2.42
CA GLY A 244 -0.50 -16.65 1.96
C GLY A 244 -2.00 -16.86 2.16
N ASN A 245 -2.62 -16.08 3.09
CA ASN A 245 -4.05 -16.15 3.40
C ASN A 245 -4.62 -14.74 3.56
N PRO A 246 -5.05 -14.08 2.48
CA PRO A 246 -5.58 -12.72 2.51
C PRO A 246 -6.87 -12.56 3.31
N ALA A 247 -6.91 -11.65 4.28
CA ALA A 247 -8.12 -11.38 5.06
C ALA A 247 -9.29 -10.83 4.22
N SER A 248 -8.98 -10.13 3.12
CA SER A 248 -9.98 -9.53 2.22
C SER A 248 -10.12 -10.30 0.90
N TRP A 249 -9.89 -11.63 0.91
CA TRP A 249 -9.93 -12.49 -0.28
C TRP A 249 -11.24 -12.31 -1.05
N LYS A 250 -12.37 -12.58 -0.39
CA LYS A 250 -13.70 -12.54 -1.03
C LYS A 250 -14.07 -11.16 -1.57
N THR A 251 -13.73 -10.10 -0.85
CA THR A 251 -14.01 -8.73 -1.31
C THR A 251 -13.13 -8.31 -2.48
N ALA A 252 -11.92 -8.88 -2.61
CA ALA A 252 -11.07 -8.67 -3.77
C ALA A 252 -11.60 -9.42 -5.01
N GLU A 253 -12.13 -10.65 -4.84
CA GLU A 253 -12.83 -11.36 -5.92
C GLU A 253 -14.04 -10.55 -6.41
N VAL A 254 -14.83 -10.00 -5.50
CA VAL A 254 -15.94 -9.11 -5.84
C VAL A 254 -15.45 -7.87 -6.62
N ALA A 255 -14.36 -7.24 -6.18
CA ALA A 255 -13.81 -6.08 -6.89
C ALA A 255 -13.33 -6.43 -8.30
N ARG A 256 -12.70 -7.60 -8.47
CA ARG A 256 -12.29 -8.13 -9.77
C ARG A 256 -13.49 -8.37 -10.69
N ASP A 257 -14.48 -9.11 -10.19
CA ASP A 257 -15.60 -9.61 -11.00
C ASP A 257 -16.57 -8.48 -11.36
N GLU A 258 -16.97 -7.64 -10.41
CA GLU A 258 -17.87 -6.52 -10.65
C GLU A 258 -17.25 -5.45 -11.57
N SER A 259 -15.93 -5.24 -11.51
CA SER A 259 -15.25 -4.25 -12.37
C SER A 259 -14.95 -4.78 -13.78
N GLY A 260 -15.14 -6.07 -14.03
CA GLY A 260 -14.66 -6.72 -15.26
C GLY A 260 -13.12 -6.69 -15.37
N GLY A 261 -12.45 -6.65 -14.23
CA GLY A 261 -10.99 -6.62 -14.13
C GLY A 261 -10.37 -8.00 -14.00
N LEU A 262 -9.18 -8.06 -13.39
CA LEU A 262 -8.47 -9.32 -13.17
C LEU A 262 -7.61 -9.28 -11.89
N ILE A 263 -7.25 -10.45 -11.37
CA ILE A 263 -6.13 -10.62 -10.44
C ILE A 263 -5.21 -11.67 -11.04
N ASP A 264 -3.94 -11.29 -11.24
CA ASP A 264 -2.90 -12.15 -11.83
C ASP A 264 -1.66 -12.18 -10.94
N MET A 265 -0.69 -12.99 -11.28
CA MET A 265 0.59 -13.09 -10.57
C MET A 265 1.76 -12.68 -11.44
N ILE A 266 2.82 -12.21 -10.79
CA ILE A 266 4.08 -11.77 -11.37
C ILE A 266 5.24 -12.33 -10.56
N SER A 267 6.32 -12.66 -11.24
CA SER A 267 7.54 -13.20 -10.63
C SER A 267 8.32 -12.11 -9.88
N ASP A 268 9.20 -12.52 -8.97
CA ASP A 268 10.12 -11.62 -8.28
C ASP A 268 11.06 -10.91 -9.26
N ASP A 269 11.48 -11.55 -10.33
CA ASP A 269 12.33 -10.94 -11.38
C ASP A 269 11.58 -9.84 -12.12
N GLU A 270 10.32 -10.04 -12.49
CA GLU A 270 9.47 -9.01 -13.10
C GLU A 270 9.25 -7.82 -12.15
N ILE A 271 9.09 -8.09 -10.83
CA ILE A 271 8.99 -7.05 -9.80
C ILE A 271 10.29 -6.24 -9.73
N ILE A 272 11.47 -6.89 -9.73
CA ILE A 272 12.77 -6.22 -9.68
C ILE A 272 13.00 -5.36 -10.93
N GLU A 273 12.68 -5.88 -12.10
CA GLU A 273 12.79 -5.14 -13.36
C GLU A 273 11.92 -3.87 -13.34
N ALA A 274 10.65 -4.01 -12.96
CA ALA A 274 9.73 -2.89 -12.82
C ALA A 274 10.18 -1.88 -11.75
N TYR A 275 10.69 -2.37 -10.62
CA TYR A 275 11.21 -1.57 -9.53
C TYR A 275 12.37 -0.66 -9.98
N LYS A 276 13.36 -1.22 -10.69
CA LYS A 276 14.47 -0.46 -11.29
C LYS A 276 13.97 0.52 -12.35
N MET A 277 13.01 0.08 -13.17
CA MET A 277 12.47 0.89 -14.27
C MET A 277 11.72 2.13 -13.72
N VAL A 278 10.89 1.99 -12.69
CA VAL A 278 10.19 3.12 -12.04
C VAL A 278 11.20 4.13 -11.51
N ALA A 279 12.19 3.67 -10.75
CA ALA A 279 13.19 4.56 -10.16
C ALA A 279 14.01 5.29 -11.25
N SER A 280 14.53 4.58 -12.26
CA SER A 280 15.40 5.15 -13.29
C SER A 280 14.68 5.98 -14.35
N THR A 281 13.35 5.79 -14.52
CA THR A 281 12.59 6.43 -15.61
C THR A 281 11.64 7.51 -15.10
N ALA A 282 10.97 7.26 -13.98
CA ALA A 282 10.02 8.20 -13.38
C ALA A 282 10.59 8.96 -12.16
N GLY A 283 11.79 8.59 -11.68
CA GLY A 283 12.41 9.21 -10.50
C GLY A 283 11.68 8.92 -9.18
N VAL A 284 10.85 7.88 -9.14
CA VAL A 284 10.05 7.53 -7.97
C VAL A 284 10.65 6.32 -7.25
N PHE A 285 11.05 6.53 -5.99
CA PHE A 285 11.59 5.47 -5.14
C PHE A 285 10.49 4.86 -4.28
N CYS A 286 9.94 3.74 -4.69
CA CYS A 286 8.89 3.01 -3.97
C CYS A 286 9.42 1.69 -3.38
N GLU A 287 8.68 1.04 -2.46
CA GLU A 287 9.04 -0.29 -1.97
C GLU A 287 8.84 -1.36 -3.07
N PRO A 288 9.56 -2.51 -3.05
CA PRO A 288 9.44 -3.54 -4.09
C PRO A 288 8.00 -4.02 -4.33
N ALA A 289 7.21 -4.17 -3.28
CA ALA A 289 5.80 -4.54 -3.39
C ALA A 289 4.97 -3.56 -4.24
N SER A 290 5.33 -2.27 -4.22
CA SER A 290 4.68 -1.25 -5.04
C SER A 290 4.89 -1.49 -6.53
N ALA A 291 6.08 -1.94 -6.91
CA ALA A 291 6.45 -2.19 -8.30
C ALA A 291 5.65 -3.34 -8.92
N ALA A 292 4.99 -4.18 -8.12
CA ALA A 292 4.11 -5.23 -8.60
C ALA A 292 2.99 -4.70 -9.51
N SER A 293 2.43 -3.50 -9.23
CA SER A 293 1.44 -2.86 -10.09
C SER A 293 2.01 -2.54 -11.49
N ILE A 294 3.25 -2.06 -11.54
CA ILE A 294 3.93 -1.72 -12.80
C ILE A 294 4.33 -2.98 -13.56
N ALA A 295 4.89 -3.99 -12.88
CA ALA A 295 5.22 -5.29 -13.48
C ALA A 295 3.99 -5.92 -14.13
N GLY A 296 2.86 -5.84 -13.45
CA GLY A 296 1.57 -6.30 -13.98
C GLY A 296 1.13 -5.51 -15.22
N VAL A 297 1.28 -4.19 -15.23
CA VAL A 297 0.98 -3.37 -16.42
C VAL A 297 1.92 -3.71 -17.58
N ILE A 298 3.22 -3.95 -17.33
CA ILE A 298 4.17 -4.41 -18.36
C ILE A 298 3.70 -5.75 -18.95
N LYS A 299 3.38 -6.72 -18.10
CA LYS A 299 2.89 -8.04 -18.52
C LYS A 299 1.62 -7.93 -19.36
N LYS A 300 0.61 -7.21 -18.87
CA LYS A 300 -0.68 -7.05 -19.56
C LYS A 300 -0.60 -6.22 -20.84
N SER A 301 0.35 -5.30 -20.92
CA SER A 301 0.65 -4.58 -22.17
C SER A 301 1.20 -5.50 -23.27
N LYS A 302 2.11 -6.41 -22.90
CA LYS A 302 2.63 -7.43 -23.83
C LYS A 302 1.53 -8.40 -24.29
N GLU A 303 0.54 -8.64 -23.47
CA GLU A 303 -0.65 -9.47 -23.77
C GLU A 303 -1.73 -8.72 -24.58
N GLY A 304 -1.55 -7.40 -24.85
CA GLY A 304 -2.50 -6.62 -25.64
C GLY A 304 -3.78 -6.22 -24.91
N LEU A 305 -3.77 -6.15 -23.56
CA LEU A 305 -4.96 -5.80 -22.77
C LEU A 305 -5.41 -4.36 -22.99
N PHE A 306 -4.49 -3.43 -23.20
CA PHE A 306 -4.76 -1.99 -23.21
C PHE A 306 -4.97 -1.47 -24.61
N SER A 307 -5.91 -0.52 -24.72
CA SER A 307 -6.20 0.21 -25.95
C SER A 307 -5.50 1.58 -25.96
N ARG A 308 -5.40 2.14 -27.18
CA ARG A 308 -4.84 3.48 -27.34
C ARG A 308 -5.68 4.53 -26.60
N GLY A 309 -5.00 5.33 -25.79
CA GLY A 309 -5.62 6.40 -24.99
C GLY A 309 -6.10 5.96 -23.61
N ASP A 310 -5.99 4.66 -23.25
CA ASP A 310 -6.35 4.21 -21.90
C ASP A 310 -5.49 4.90 -20.85
N ARG A 311 -6.16 5.45 -19.83
CA ARG A 311 -5.51 5.97 -18.61
C ARG A 311 -5.38 4.85 -17.60
N ILE A 312 -4.15 4.57 -17.21
CA ILE A 312 -3.84 3.53 -16.23
C ILE A 312 -3.24 4.19 -15.00
N VAL A 313 -3.87 3.99 -13.85
CA VAL A 313 -3.30 4.41 -12.56
C VAL A 313 -2.66 3.22 -11.89
N CYS A 314 -1.38 3.33 -11.53
CA CYS A 314 -0.66 2.35 -10.73
C CYS A 314 -0.50 2.87 -9.31
N THR A 315 -1.00 2.13 -8.32
CA THR A 315 -0.76 2.45 -6.91
C THR A 315 0.62 1.99 -6.48
N LEU A 316 1.45 2.94 -6.05
CA LEU A 316 2.73 2.70 -5.38
C LEU A 316 2.51 2.79 -3.87
N THR A 317 2.37 1.64 -3.23
CA THR A 317 1.81 1.46 -1.89
C THR A 317 2.65 2.03 -0.75
N GLY A 318 3.99 2.09 -0.92
CA GLY A 318 4.90 2.57 0.11
C GLY A 318 6.20 3.13 -0.45
N HIS A 319 6.89 3.90 0.39
CA HIS A 319 8.17 4.53 0.06
C HIS A 319 9.32 3.51 0.04
N GLY A 320 10.31 3.70 -0.83
CA GLY A 320 11.47 2.80 -0.97
C GLY A 320 12.31 2.65 0.30
N LEU A 321 12.40 3.69 1.12
CA LEU A 321 13.08 3.64 2.42
C LEU A 321 12.44 2.70 3.45
N LYS A 322 11.26 2.13 3.15
CA LYS A 322 10.64 1.08 3.97
C LYS A 322 11.34 -0.27 3.80
N ASP A 323 12.10 -0.45 2.72
CA ASP A 323 12.81 -1.68 2.39
C ASP A 323 14.16 -1.37 1.70
N PRO A 324 15.10 -0.68 2.42
CA PRO A 324 16.36 -0.23 1.84
C PRO A 324 17.30 -1.39 1.46
N ASP A 325 17.22 -2.51 2.17
CA ASP A 325 18.09 -3.67 1.92
C ASP A 325 17.88 -4.24 0.51
N ASN A 326 16.62 -4.31 0.06
CA ASN A 326 16.33 -4.73 -1.30
C ASN A 326 16.83 -3.72 -2.35
N ALA A 327 16.74 -2.42 -2.07
CA ALA A 327 17.28 -1.40 -2.96
C ALA A 327 18.80 -1.56 -3.13
N ILE A 328 19.53 -1.72 -2.03
CA ILE A 328 20.99 -1.94 -2.04
C ILE A 328 21.32 -3.22 -2.82
N LYS A 329 20.64 -4.32 -2.50
CA LYS A 329 20.89 -5.64 -3.13
C LYS A 329 20.76 -5.64 -4.66
N VAL A 330 19.85 -4.82 -5.21
CA VAL A 330 19.60 -4.79 -6.67
C VAL A 330 20.28 -3.64 -7.39
N SER A 331 20.99 -2.77 -6.66
CA SER A 331 21.77 -1.64 -7.21
C SER A 331 23.17 -2.08 -7.59
N ALA A 332 23.78 -1.31 -8.48
CA ALA A 332 25.20 -1.48 -8.79
C ALA A 332 26.07 -1.07 -7.59
N GLU A 333 27.18 -1.78 -7.43
CA GLU A 333 28.19 -1.40 -6.43
C GLU A 333 28.78 -0.01 -6.76
N PRO A 334 29.06 0.82 -5.75
CA PRO A 334 29.75 2.10 -5.96
C PRO A 334 31.12 1.90 -6.54
N VAL A 335 31.46 2.69 -7.55
CA VAL A 335 32.80 2.69 -8.13
C VAL A 335 33.74 3.47 -7.22
N THR A 336 34.83 2.83 -6.78
CA THR A 336 35.88 3.49 -5.98
C THR A 336 37.01 3.96 -6.89
N CYS A 337 37.41 5.22 -6.75
CA CYS A 337 38.61 5.75 -7.41
C CYS A 337 39.36 6.69 -6.45
N GLU A 338 40.62 7.00 -6.76
CA GLU A 338 41.37 7.98 -6.00
C GLU A 338 40.81 9.40 -6.23
N PRO A 339 41.00 10.35 -5.26
CA PRO A 339 40.51 11.72 -5.36
C PRO A 339 41.38 12.55 -6.34
N ASP A 340 41.40 12.13 -7.58
CA ASP A 340 42.13 12.75 -8.70
C ASP A 340 41.16 13.04 -9.85
N MET A 341 41.22 14.26 -10.38
CA MET A 341 40.31 14.73 -11.42
C MET A 341 40.33 13.83 -12.66
N LYS A 342 41.54 13.40 -13.13
CA LYS A 342 41.64 12.57 -14.32
C LYS A 342 41.05 11.18 -14.11
N LYS A 343 41.29 10.60 -12.92
CA LYS A 343 40.73 9.29 -12.56
C LYS A 343 39.20 9.35 -12.46
N VAL A 344 38.65 10.41 -11.89
CA VAL A 344 37.20 10.63 -11.83
C VAL A 344 36.63 10.81 -13.26
N LEU A 345 37.27 11.62 -14.12
CA LEU A 345 36.84 11.81 -15.51
C LEU A 345 36.84 10.48 -16.29
N ASN A 346 37.84 9.64 -16.10
CA ASN A 346 37.87 8.30 -16.74
C ASN A 346 36.67 7.43 -16.30
N VAL A 347 36.29 7.47 -15.01
CA VAL A 347 35.10 6.75 -14.54
C VAL A 347 33.83 7.32 -15.14
N LEU A 348 33.78 8.64 -15.38
CA LEU A 348 32.64 9.31 -16.01
C LEU A 348 32.58 9.12 -17.54
N GLY A 349 33.65 8.55 -18.17
CA GLY A 349 33.70 8.32 -19.60
C GLY A 349 34.14 9.54 -20.41
N PHE A 350 34.86 10.48 -19.79
CA PHE A 350 35.45 11.69 -20.43
C PHE A 350 36.97 11.55 -20.61
#